data_78bf74083155f7fd498c46a5ed3a9bff
#
_entry.id   78bf74083155f7fd498c46a5ed3a9bff
#
_cell.length_a   1.000
_cell.length_b   1.000
_cell.length_c   1.000
_cell.angle_alpha   90.00
_cell.angle_beta   90.00
_cell.angle_gamma   90.00
#
_symmetry.space_group_name_H-M   'P 1'
#
loop_
_entity.id
_entity.type
_entity.pdbx_description
1 polymer ?
#
loop_
_entity_poly.entity_id
_entity_poly.type
_entity_poly.pdbx_seq_one_letter_code
_entity_poly.pdbx_strand_id
1 'polypeptide(L)'
;MKIKFRFVVILFILLSTISARAGDLLFNAIESHLSKYRYSINERDVSIINGIIRVEITARRTNIKSQQLLGFYSVGSALNKTSTPFREVQIIIHYELRGGQEVVMTAPVELTLALSQGKLSPNQFFDKLDI
;
A
#
# COMPACT_ATOMS: atom_id res chain seq x y z
N MET A 1 38.85 10.52 -16.12
CA MET A 1 38.07 9.28 -15.96
C MET A 1 37.69 8.97 -14.51
N LYS A 2 38.54 9.20 -13.54
CA LYS A 2 38.20 8.97 -12.09
C LYS A 2 37.10 9.88 -11.53
N ILE A 3 36.91 11.08 -12.08
CA ILE A 3 35.89 12.05 -11.61
C ILE A 3 34.46 11.62 -12.01
N LYS A 4 34.29 11.00 -13.20
CA LYS A 4 32.99 10.54 -13.67
C LYS A 4 32.46 9.35 -12.84
N PHE A 5 33.34 8.49 -12.37
CA PHE A 5 32.95 7.31 -11.55
C PHE A 5 32.46 7.73 -10.16
N ARG A 6 33.12 8.70 -9.52
CA ARG A 6 32.68 9.24 -8.22
C ARG A 6 31.33 9.92 -8.32
N PHE A 7 31.05 10.61 -9.41
CA PHE A 7 29.79 11.31 -9.63
C PHE A 7 28.62 10.32 -9.78
N VAL A 8 28.83 9.20 -10.48
CA VAL A 8 27.83 8.15 -10.66
C VAL A 8 27.51 7.44 -9.34
N VAL A 9 28.51 7.18 -8.51
CA VAL A 9 28.32 6.53 -7.19
C VAL A 9 27.53 7.46 -6.25
N ILE A 10 27.82 8.76 -6.23
CA ILE A 10 27.09 9.75 -5.41
C ILE A 10 25.64 9.85 -5.87
N LEU A 11 25.37 9.85 -7.17
CA LEU A 11 24.01 9.87 -7.72
C LEU A 11 23.22 8.63 -7.33
N PHE A 12 23.85 7.45 -7.33
CA PHE A 12 23.23 6.19 -6.95
C PHE A 12 22.86 6.16 -5.45
N ILE A 13 23.72 6.69 -4.59
CA ILE A 13 23.46 6.81 -3.15
C ILE A 13 22.31 7.78 -2.87
N LEU A 14 22.24 8.90 -3.60
CA LEU A 14 21.15 9.87 -3.47
C LEU A 14 19.81 9.29 -3.89
N LEU A 15 19.75 8.50 -4.97
CA LEU A 15 18.54 7.83 -5.43
C LEU A 15 18.05 6.80 -4.43
N SER A 16 18.95 6.01 -3.81
CA SER A 16 18.58 5.02 -2.80
C SER A 16 18.07 5.66 -1.51
N THR A 17 18.61 6.81 -1.09
CA THR A 17 18.13 7.55 0.09
C THR A 17 16.73 8.15 -0.14
N ILE A 18 16.43 8.63 -1.34
CA ILE A 18 15.11 9.16 -1.71
C ILE A 18 14.06 8.06 -1.68
N SER A 19 14.38 6.86 -2.20
CA SER A 19 13.48 5.70 -2.16
C SER A 19 13.17 5.24 -0.74
N ALA A 20 14.16 5.23 0.17
CA ALA A 20 13.97 4.87 1.58
C ALA A 20 13.05 5.86 2.30
N ARG A 21 13.21 7.16 2.09
CA ARG A 21 12.33 8.19 2.68
C ARG A 21 10.90 8.10 2.17
N ALA A 22 10.70 7.83 0.88
CA ALA A 22 9.38 7.67 0.29
C ALA A 22 8.66 6.45 0.91
N GLY A 23 9.37 5.35 1.13
CA GLY A 23 8.83 4.15 1.79
C GLY A 23 8.40 4.41 3.23
N ASP A 24 9.22 5.12 4.01
CA ASP A 24 8.92 5.47 5.41
C ASP A 24 7.72 6.41 5.51
N LEU A 25 7.63 7.42 4.64
CA LEU A 25 6.50 8.33 4.61
C LEU A 25 5.20 7.61 4.24
N LEU A 26 5.26 6.70 3.28
CA LEU A 26 4.12 5.90 2.87
C LEU A 26 3.65 5.00 4.01
N PHE A 27 4.57 4.28 4.66
CA PHE A 27 4.26 3.44 5.82
C PHE A 27 3.59 4.25 6.94
N ASN A 28 4.17 5.37 7.32
CA ASN A 28 3.63 6.22 8.38
C ASN A 28 2.23 6.72 8.06
N ALA A 29 1.96 7.09 6.81
CA ALA A 29 0.66 7.55 6.37
C ALA A 29 -0.40 6.42 6.40
N ILE A 30 -0.04 5.22 5.97
CA ILE A 30 -0.91 4.04 6.02
C ILE A 30 -1.21 3.65 7.47
N GLU A 31 -0.19 3.57 8.31
CA GLU A 31 -0.32 3.25 9.73
C GLU A 31 -1.21 4.26 10.44
N SER A 32 -1.00 5.55 10.21
CA SER A 32 -1.80 6.63 10.80
C SER A 32 -3.27 6.50 10.45
N HIS A 33 -3.59 6.14 9.21
CA HIS A 33 -4.97 5.94 8.79
C HIS A 33 -5.59 4.69 9.42
N LEU A 34 -4.86 3.57 9.42
CA LEU A 34 -5.34 2.31 9.99
C LEU A 34 -5.53 2.39 11.50
N SER A 35 -4.68 3.14 12.21
CA SER A 35 -4.78 3.28 13.66
C SER A 35 -6.08 3.96 14.11
N LYS A 36 -6.67 4.81 13.28
CA LYS A 36 -8.00 5.42 13.55
C LYS A 36 -9.09 4.36 13.66
N TYR A 37 -8.92 3.23 13.02
CA TYR A 37 -9.86 2.11 13.03
C TYR A 37 -9.39 0.97 13.92
N ARG A 38 -8.41 1.22 14.79
CA ARG A 38 -7.83 0.27 15.75
C ARG A 38 -7.10 -0.91 15.12
N TYR A 39 -6.55 -0.73 13.91
CA TYR A 39 -5.65 -1.68 13.29
C TYR A 39 -4.22 -1.18 13.47
N SER A 40 -3.32 -2.11 13.86
CA SER A 40 -1.90 -1.82 13.90
C SER A 40 -1.17 -2.70 12.88
N ILE A 41 -0.20 -2.11 12.21
CA ILE A 41 0.68 -2.81 11.28
C ILE A 41 2.13 -2.50 11.64
N ASN A 42 3.02 -3.42 11.31
CA ASN A 42 4.46 -3.25 11.44
C ASN A 42 5.07 -2.82 10.10
N GLU A 43 6.27 -2.28 10.12
CA GLU A 43 6.98 -1.88 8.90
C GLU A 43 7.10 -3.02 7.88
N ARG A 44 7.29 -4.26 8.36
CA ARG A 44 7.38 -5.46 7.51
C ARG A 44 6.05 -5.82 6.83
N ASP A 45 4.93 -5.31 7.31
CA ASP A 45 3.61 -5.58 6.73
C ASP A 45 3.35 -4.72 5.49
N VAL A 46 4.16 -3.71 5.25
CA VAL A 46 4.12 -2.87 4.05
C VAL A 46 5.38 -3.10 3.24
N SER A 47 5.23 -3.51 2.00
CA SER A 47 6.36 -3.69 1.08
C SER A 47 6.05 -3.09 -0.28
N ILE A 48 7.11 -2.67 -0.98
CA ILE A 48 7.03 -2.11 -2.33
C ILE A 48 7.93 -2.95 -3.21
N ILE A 49 7.33 -3.63 -4.19
CA ILE A 49 8.05 -4.51 -5.12
C ILE A 49 7.58 -4.19 -6.54
N ASN A 50 8.50 -3.74 -7.40
CA ASN A 50 8.22 -3.46 -8.82
C ASN A 50 7.03 -2.53 -9.06
N GLY A 51 6.90 -1.48 -8.23
CA GLY A 51 5.77 -0.54 -8.34
C GLY A 51 4.45 -1.03 -7.76
N ILE A 52 4.47 -2.16 -7.06
CA ILE A 52 3.31 -2.72 -6.35
C ILE A 52 3.45 -2.46 -4.86
N ILE A 53 2.46 -1.81 -4.27
CA ILE A 53 2.38 -1.62 -2.82
C ILE A 53 1.61 -2.80 -2.24
N ARG A 54 2.24 -3.54 -1.34
CA ARG A 54 1.64 -4.68 -0.64
C ARG A 54 1.44 -4.34 0.82
N VAL A 55 0.22 -4.49 1.31
CA VAL A 55 -0.12 -4.29 2.72
C VAL A 55 -0.75 -5.56 3.27
N GLU A 56 -0.18 -6.09 4.35
CA GLU A 56 -0.68 -7.27 5.04
C GLU A 56 -1.45 -6.85 6.28
N ILE A 57 -2.67 -7.34 6.41
CA ILE A 57 -3.57 -7.06 7.53
C ILE A 57 -4.05 -8.37 8.12
N THR A 58 -3.95 -8.52 9.44
CA THR A 58 -4.49 -9.67 10.14
C THR A 58 -5.96 -9.45 10.46
N ALA A 59 -6.82 -10.35 9.99
CA ALA A 59 -8.26 -10.28 10.20
C ALA A 59 -8.61 -10.65 11.64
N ARG A 60 -9.33 -9.77 12.31
CA ARG A 60 -9.83 -10.05 13.66
C ARG A 60 -11.19 -10.75 13.68
N ARG A 61 -11.99 -10.66 12.62
CA ARG A 61 -13.31 -11.30 12.45
C ARG A 61 -13.80 -11.29 11.01
N THR A 62 -14.95 -11.85 10.78
CA THR A 62 -15.65 -12.34 9.62
C THR A 62 -15.93 -11.38 8.46
N ASN A 63 -15.61 -10.11 8.48
CA ASN A 63 -15.94 -9.21 7.36
C ASN A 63 -14.72 -8.82 6.54
N ILE A 64 -14.32 -9.71 5.65
CA ILE A 64 -13.14 -9.56 4.78
C ILE A 64 -13.27 -8.35 3.88
N LYS A 65 -14.44 -8.16 3.27
CA LYS A 65 -14.65 -7.03 2.34
C LYS A 65 -14.42 -5.69 3.02
N SER A 66 -14.89 -5.53 4.25
CA SER A 66 -14.67 -4.29 5.02
C SER A 66 -13.20 -4.07 5.31
N GLN A 67 -12.45 -5.12 5.62
CA GLN A 67 -11.03 -5.02 5.91
C GLN A 67 -10.21 -4.74 4.66
N GLN A 68 -10.56 -5.38 3.54
CA GLN A 68 -9.96 -5.09 2.24
C GLN A 68 -10.22 -3.63 1.85
N LEU A 69 -11.46 -3.18 1.99
CA LEU A 69 -11.86 -1.81 1.70
C LEU A 69 -11.06 -0.81 2.55
N LEU A 70 -10.94 -1.07 3.84
CA LEU A 70 -10.14 -0.25 4.75
C LEU A 70 -8.67 -0.19 4.31
N GLY A 71 -8.12 -1.32 3.89
CA GLY A 71 -6.75 -1.39 3.35
C GLY A 71 -6.58 -0.49 2.14
N PHE A 72 -7.47 -0.58 1.16
CA PHE A 72 -7.42 0.26 -0.03
C PHE A 72 -7.62 1.74 0.28
N TYR A 73 -8.55 2.08 1.17
CA TYR A 73 -8.73 3.47 1.63
C TYR A 73 -7.47 4.03 2.28
N SER A 74 -6.82 3.21 3.12
CA SER A 74 -5.61 3.64 3.83
C SER A 74 -4.45 3.89 2.87
N VAL A 75 -4.26 3.01 1.88
CA VAL A 75 -3.24 3.18 0.86
C VAL A 75 -3.57 4.35 -0.05
N GLY A 76 -4.80 4.47 -0.51
CA GLY A 76 -5.23 5.60 -1.33
C GLY A 76 -5.05 6.94 -0.65
N SER A 77 -5.41 7.02 0.63
CA SER A 77 -5.20 8.22 1.45
C SER A 77 -3.72 8.58 1.58
N ALA A 78 -2.87 7.56 1.76
CA ALA A 78 -1.42 7.75 1.82
C ALA A 78 -0.85 8.23 0.48
N LEU A 79 -1.31 7.66 -0.62
CA LEU A 79 -0.87 8.01 -1.97
C LEU A 79 -1.22 9.44 -2.36
N ASN A 80 -2.33 9.97 -1.86
CA ASN A 80 -2.70 11.37 -2.08
C ASN A 80 -1.68 12.35 -1.49
N LYS A 81 -0.87 11.90 -0.53
CA LYS A 81 0.16 12.70 0.14
C LYS A 81 1.56 12.48 -0.45
N THR A 82 1.71 11.53 -1.35
CA THR A 82 2.98 11.20 -1.99
C THR A 82 2.88 11.34 -3.50
N SER A 83 3.96 11.73 -4.15
CA SER A 83 4.00 11.89 -5.61
C SER A 83 4.71 10.72 -6.31
N THR A 84 4.96 9.62 -5.61
CA THR A 84 5.66 8.46 -6.19
C THR A 84 4.71 7.66 -7.10
N PRO A 85 5.13 7.33 -8.34
CA PRO A 85 4.29 6.56 -9.25
C PRO A 85 4.30 5.08 -8.88
N PHE A 86 3.14 4.56 -8.49
CA PHE A 86 2.90 3.13 -8.30
C PHE A 86 1.92 2.63 -9.35
N ARG A 87 1.95 1.32 -9.64
CA ARG A 87 1.07 0.70 -10.64
C ARG A 87 -0.15 0.06 -10.01
N GLU A 88 0.06 -0.69 -8.94
CA GLU A 88 -0.95 -1.52 -8.31
C GLU A 88 -0.84 -1.46 -6.79
N VAL A 89 -1.96 -1.73 -6.14
CA VAL A 89 -2.07 -1.91 -4.70
C VAL A 89 -2.59 -3.31 -4.43
N GLN A 90 -1.92 -4.04 -3.55
CA GLN A 90 -2.28 -5.38 -3.15
C GLN A 90 -2.54 -5.42 -1.66
N ILE A 91 -3.75 -5.82 -1.28
CA ILE A 91 -4.13 -5.99 0.12
C ILE A 91 -4.23 -7.48 0.41
N ILE A 92 -3.48 -7.93 1.39
CA ILE A 92 -3.42 -9.33 1.82
C ILE A 92 -4.04 -9.44 3.20
N ILE A 93 -5.12 -10.19 3.31
CA ILE A 93 -5.80 -10.43 4.59
C ILE A 93 -5.39 -11.82 5.08
N HIS A 94 -4.76 -11.86 6.26
CA HIS A 94 -4.41 -13.10 6.95
C HIS A 94 -5.51 -13.49 7.93
N TYR A 95 -5.97 -14.73 7.82
CA TYR A 95 -6.93 -15.29 8.76
C TYR A 95 -6.23 -16.15 9.81
N GLU A 96 -6.48 -15.88 11.06
CA GLU A 96 -6.01 -16.74 12.15
C GLU A 96 -6.89 -17.99 12.36
N LEU A 97 -8.10 -17.97 11.85
CA LEU A 97 -9.05 -19.09 11.98
C LEU A 97 -8.81 -20.15 10.90
N ARG A 98 -8.68 -21.41 11.30
CA ARG A 98 -8.58 -22.60 10.44
C ARG A 98 -7.30 -22.72 9.61
N GLY A 99 -6.12 -22.53 10.22
CA GLY A 99 -4.86 -22.90 9.58
C GLY A 99 -4.22 -21.87 8.66
N GLY A 100 -4.51 -20.58 8.87
CA GLY A 100 -3.74 -19.52 8.23
C GLY A 100 -4.05 -19.31 6.76
N GLN A 101 -5.31 -19.10 6.39
CA GLN A 101 -5.69 -18.74 5.02
C GLN A 101 -5.40 -17.27 4.74
N GLU A 102 -4.96 -16.99 3.51
CA GLU A 102 -4.75 -15.65 3.00
C GLU A 102 -5.76 -15.34 1.90
N VAL A 103 -6.30 -14.13 1.90
CA VAL A 103 -7.06 -13.59 0.78
C VAL A 103 -6.33 -12.40 0.22
N VAL A 104 -6.01 -12.46 -1.06
CA VAL A 104 -5.26 -11.41 -1.77
C VAL A 104 -6.19 -10.69 -2.73
N MET A 105 -6.22 -9.37 -2.66
CA MET A 105 -6.94 -8.54 -3.61
C MET A 105 -5.99 -7.49 -4.19
N THR A 106 -5.99 -7.36 -5.51
CA THR A 106 -5.15 -6.41 -6.23
C THR A 106 -6.01 -5.43 -7.00
N ALA A 107 -5.67 -4.15 -6.92
CA ALA A 107 -6.34 -3.10 -7.66
C ALA A 107 -5.33 -2.17 -8.33
N PRO A 108 -5.64 -1.64 -9.53
CA PRO A 108 -4.85 -0.57 -10.11
C PRO A 108 -4.81 0.65 -9.19
N VAL A 109 -3.71 1.39 -9.21
CA VAL A 109 -3.54 2.57 -8.36
C VAL A 109 -4.60 3.63 -8.64
N GLU A 110 -5.02 3.78 -9.89
CA GLU A 110 -6.04 4.75 -10.29
C GLU A 110 -7.39 4.49 -9.62
N LEU A 111 -7.80 3.22 -9.51
CA LEU A 111 -9.03 2.85 -8.82
C LEU A 111 -8.92 3.05 -7.31
N THR A 112 -7.77 2.75 -6.74
CA THR A 112 -7.49 2.96 -5.32
C THR A 112 -7.56 4.45 -4.94
N LEU A 113 -6.97 5.30 -5.78
CA LEU A 113 -7.04 6.75 -5.62
C LEU A 113 -8.48 7.26 -5.75
N ALA A 114 -9.21 6.81 -6.77
CA ALA A 114 -10.60 7.21 -6.99
C ALA A 114 -11.50 6.82 -5.82
N LEU A 115 -11.27 5.64 -5.25
CA LEU A 115 -11.97 5.19 -4.03
C LEU A 115 -11.70 6.13 -2.86
N SER A 116 -10.43 6.44 -2.58
CA SER A 116 -10.04 7.29 -1.47
C SER A 116 -10.51 8.73 -1.62
N GLN A 117 -10.68 9.20 -2.86
CA GLN A 117 -11.15 10.55 -3.17
C GLN A 117 -12.69 10.66 -3.21
N GLY A 118 -13.40 9.57 -2.99
CA GLY A 118 -14.86 9.55 -3.05
C GLY A 118 -15.45 9.56 -4.46
N LYS A 119 -14.63 9.35 -5.50
CA LYS A 119 -15.07 9.30 -6.90
C LYS A 119 -15.74 7.97 -7.25
N LEU A 120 -15.43 6.91 -6.50
CA LEU A 120 -16.05 5.61 -6.58
C LEU A 120 -16.64 5.22 -5.24
N SER A 121 -17.85 4.68 -5.26
CA SER A 121 -18.40 4.00 -4.08
C SER A 121 -17.70 2.64 -3.87
N PRO A 122 -17.78 2.05 -2.67
CA PRO A 122 -17.24 0.71 -2.43
C PRO A 122 -17.75 -0.33 -3.43
N ASN A 123 -19.04 -0.34 -3.73
CA ASN A 123 -19.62 -1.29 -4.69
C ASN A 123 -19.08 -1.06 -6.10
N GLN A 124 -18.99 0.18 -6.55
CA GLN A 124 -18.41 0.53 -7.85
C GLN A 124 -16.93 0.09 -7.94
N PHE A 125 -16.19 0.28 -6.86
CA PHE A 125 -14.78 -0.14 -6.80
C PHE A 125 -14.65 -1.66 -6.97
N PHE A 126 -15.41 -2.44 -6.21
CA PHE A 126 -15.37 -3.90 -6.30
C PHE A 126 -15.86 -4.40 -7.67
N ASP A 127 -16.89 -3.78 -8.24
CA ASP A 127 -17.40 -4.15 -9.56
C ASP A 127 -16.35 -3.95 -10.66
N LYS A 128 -15.52 -2.91 -10.55
CA LYS A 128 -14.46 -2.64 -11.53
C LYS A 128 -13.27 -3.59 -11.41
N LEU A 129 -13.14 -4.32 -10.32
CA LEU A 129 -12.08 -5.31 -10.13
C LEU A 129 -12.42 -6.69 -10.71
N ASP A 130 -13.57 -6.87 -11.31
CA ASP A 130 -14.04 -8.13 -11.93
C ASP A 130 -13.96 -9.35 -10.97
N ILE A 131 -14.38 -9.11 -9.75
CA ILE A 131 -14.38 -10.18 -8.73
C ILE A 131 -15.79 -10.66 -8.45
#